data_6b345aca49ac04dcec09cf977d10edae
#
_entry.id   6b345aca49ac04dcec09cf977d10edae
#
_cell.length_a   1.000
_cell.length_b   1.000
_cell.length_c   1.000
_cell.angle_alpha   90.00
_cell.angle_beta   90.00
_cell.angle_gamma   90.00
#
_symmetry.space_group_name_H-M   'P 1'
#
loop_
_entity.id
_entity.type
_entity.pdbx_description
1 polymer ?
#
loop_
_entity_poly.entity_id
_entity_poly.type
_entity_poly.pdbx_seq_one_letter_code
_entity_poly.pdbx_strand_id
1 'polypeptide(L)'
;MISKLGKVFVFALLLVSLVFPVGAQSDTTAMDWENVDPSGQTVVFWHQHSGDREEELAKIVADFNASNEWGITVEAINQGSYDDIYNRMTVSLASGEALPNLVVAYANQSAVYYLLDGLVDINGLIDSEKWGLSDEDIADFFPGFYEGDVFPQYGGVRLGFPPNRSMEVMYYNIDWLAELRAAGAISFDGPPTTPEQFEEAACAASANPFSGATSDTPAVGYQLSYDASRYASWTFARGGDVFDAEANQYTLNSPEAVAAMEFLKGLYAKGCAGEVFERFEDQTNFGTGATLFTVGSSSGLPFYATAVSEGAGHQFSVAAVPHTTENPVQNIYGASVSIPRTTPEAELAAWLFVKYYTTADVQAAWGLASNYFPVRASSADALAEYIESNPAYKAAFELLPYTKAEPPVPGYDPVREEIARVMPLIFTGSDTRPVQEILDELNDFANAELEAASTF
;
A
#
# COMPACT_ATOMS: atom_id res chain seq x y z
N MET A 1 51.65 52.24 -51.65
CA MET A 1 51.26 51.12 -52.48
C MET A 1 50.19 50.30 -51.84
N ILE A 2 49.06 50.32 -52.46
CA ILE A 2 47.93 49.41 -52.36
C ILE A 2 47.26 49.14 -50.99
N SER A 3 46.14 49.84 -50.83
CA SER A 3 45.08 49.65 -49.87
C SER A 3 44.36 48.33 -50.05
N LYS A 4 43.97 47.68 -48.93
CA LYS A 4 42.87 46.71 -48.98
C LYS A 4 41.78 47.12 -48.00
N LEU A 5 40.66 47.57 -48.56
CA LEU A 5 39.38 47.73 -47.89
C LEU A 5 38.85 46.36 -47.47
N GLY A 6 38.63 46.18 -46.19
CA GLY A 6 37.87 45.07 -45.65
C GLY A 6 36.40 45.46 -45.55
N LYS A 7 35.52 44.73 -46.23
CA LYS A 7 34.06 44.90 -46.15
C LYS A 7 33.58 44.21 -44.84
N VAL A 8 33.00 44.99 -43.96
CA VAL A 8 32.27 44.49 -42.81
C VAL A 8 30.85 44.12 -43.30
N PHE A 9 30.53 42.82 -43.22
CA PHE A 9 29.18 42.31 -43.39
C PHE A 9 28.49 42.31 -42.04
N VAL A 10 27.50 43.18 -41.87
CA VAL A 10 26.59 43.19 -40.76
C VAL A 10 25.52 42.14 -41.04
N PHE A 11 25.54 41.02 -40.34
CA PHE A 11 24.44 40.05 -40.33
C PHE A 11 23.37 40.55 -39.35
N ALA A 12 22.27 41.03 -39.85
CA ALA A 12 21.09 41.31 -39.08
C ALA A 12 20.39 39.96 -38.72
N LEU A 13 20.51 39.52 -37.48
CA LEU A 13 19.73 38.39 -36.96
C LEU A 13 18.28 38.86 -36.75
N LEU A 14 17.36 38.44 -37.62
CA LEU A 14 15.93 38.51 -37.40
C LEU A 14 15.56 37.46 -36.33
N LEU A 15 15.35 37.89 -35.10
CA LEU A 15 14.68 37.10 -34.09
C LEU A 15 13.19 37.00 -34.46
N VAL A 16 12.82 35.89 -35.09
CA VAL A 16 11.40 35.51 -35.21
C VAL A 16 11.02 34.91 -33.86
N SER A 17 10.35 35.69 -33.02
CA SER A 17 9.66 35.20 -31.83
C SER A 17 8.50 34.31 -32.28
N LEU A 18 8.69 33.03 -32.26
CA LEU A 18 7.61 32.04 -32.30
C LEU A 18 6.83 32.18 -30.98
N VAL A 19 5.73 32.90 -31.05
CA VAL A 19 4.70 32.86 -30.01
C VAL A 19 4.01 31.51 -30.20
N PHE A 20 4.40 30.53 -29.40
CA PHE A 20 3.57 29.34 -29.20
C PHE A 20 2.27 29.81 -28.55
N PRO A 21 1.10 29.44 -29.05
CA PRO A 21 -0.11 29.64 -28.29
C PRO A 21 0.04 28.84 -26.99
N VAL A 22 -0.01 29.54 -25.86
CA VAL A 22 -0.27 28.92 -24.56
C VAL A 22 -1.46 28.00 -24.77
N GLY A 23 -1.26 26.73 -24.45
CA GLY A 23 -2.19 25.66 -24.69
C GLY A 23 -3.61 26.09 -24.36
N ALA A 24 -4.51 25.78 -25.25
CA ALA A 24 -5.93 25.80 -24.95
C ALA A 24 -6.10 24.93 -23.71
N GLN A 25 -6.47 25.54 -22.58
CA GLN A 25 -7.16 24.81 -21.52
C GLN A 25 -8.29 24.09 -22.25
N SER A 26 -8.19 22.76 -22.33
CA SER A 26 -9.30 21.94 -22.74
C SER A 26 -10.43 22.31 -21.78
N ASP A 27 -11.49 22.97 -22.29
CA ASP A 27 -12.77 22.98 -21.59
C ASP A 27 -13.17 21.52 -21.43
N THR A 28 -12.75 20.90 -20.34
CA THR A 28 -13.31 19.67 -19.86
C THR A 28 -14.70 20.03 -19.33
N THR A 29 -15.65 20.14 -20.24
CA THR A 29 -17.06 20.02 -19.84
C THR A 29 -17.14 18.68 -19.14
N ALA A 30 -17.46 18.71 -17.85
CA ALA A 30 -17.66 17.49 -17.06
C ALA A 30 -18.57 16.54 -17.87
N MET A 31 -18.19 15.25 -17.96
CA MET A 31 -18.96 14.25 -18.68
C MET A 31 -20.38 14.22 -18.12
N ASP A 32 -21.37 14.27 -19.01
CA ASP A 32 -22.79 14.14 -18.64
C ASP A 32 -23.13 12.64 -18.48
N TRP A 33 -22.81 12.09 -17.32
CA TRP A 33 -23.08 10.69 -17.00
C TRP A 33 -24.56 10.34 -16.99
N GLU A 34 -25.46 11.29 -16.76
CA GLU A 34 -26.91 11.08 -16.66
C GLU A 34 -27.51 10.50 -17.95
N ASN A 35 -26.91 10.83 -19.10
CA ASN A 35 -27.36 10.40 -20.41
C ASN A 35 -26.58 9.23 -21.01
N VAL A 36 -25.62 8.66 -20.28
CA VAL A 36 -24.86 7.47 -20.72
C VAL A 36 -25.67 6.20 -20.48
N ASP A 37 -25.70 5.29 -21.46
CA ASP A 37 -26.35 3.98 -21.37
C ASP A 37 -25.29 2.87 -21.27
N PRO A 38 -25.09 2.24 -20.10
CA PRO A 38 -24.10 1.18 -19.90
C PRO A 38 -24.54 -0.19 -20.36
N SER A 39 -25.73 -0.32 -21.00
CA SER A 39 -26.35 -1.59 -21.29
C SER A 39 -25.54 -2.46 -22.26
N GLY A 40 -25.41 -3.74 -21.94
CA GLY A 40 -24.74 -4.75 -22.77
C GLY A 40 -23.22 -4.61 -22.86
N GLN A 41 -22.60 -3.76 -22.02
CA GLN A 41 -21.15 -3.61 -21.99
C GLN A 41 -20.45 -4.83 -21.40
N THR A 42 -19.22 -5.12 -21.89
CA THR A 42 -18.29 -6.05 -21.26
C THR A 42 -17.22 -5.28 -20.54
N VAL A 43 -17.01 -5.57 -19.26
CA VAL A 43 -16.01 -4.95 -18.40
C VAL A 43 -14.88 -5.95 -18.16
N VAL A 44 -13.73 -5.71 -18.78
CA VAL A 44 -12.50 -6.49 -18.52
C VAL A 44 -11.84 -5.93 -17.26
N PHE A 45 -11.72 -6.75 -16.22
CA PHE A 45 -11.14 -6.39 -14.93
C PHE A 45 -9.80 -7.12 -14.72
N TRP A 46 -8.70 -6.37 -14.66
CA TRP A 46 -7.37 -6.90 -14.33
C TRP A 46 -7.11 -6.89 -12.84
N HIS A 47 -6.77 -8.05 -12.26
CA HIS A 47 -6.53 -8.23 -10.84
C HIS A 47 -5.34 -9.17 -10.55
N GLN A 48 -4.88 -9.19 -9.29
CA GLN A 48 -3.76 -10.00 -8.80
C GLN A 48 -4.18 -11.10 -7.81
N HIS A 49 -5.47 -11.25 -7.55
CA HIS A 49 -5.96 -12.20 -6.54
C HIS A 49 -5.75 -13.65 -6.99
N SER A 50 -5.39 -14.50 -6.04
CA SER A 50 -5.16 -15.94 -6.23
C SER A 50 -5.77 -16.75 -5.09
N GLY A 51 -5.97 -18.06 -5.27
CA GLY A 51 -6.56 -18.96 -4.27
C GLY A 51 -7.95 -18.52 -3.83
N ASP A 52 -8.24 -18.60 -2.53
CA ASP A 52 -9.57 -18.30 -1.96
C ASP A 52 -10.07 -16.89 -2.34
N ARG A 53 -9.15 -15.92 -2.48
CA ARG A 53 -9.50 -14.56 -2.93
C ARG A 53 -9.96 -14.51 -4.38
N GLU A 54 -9.33 -15.28 -5.26
CA GLU A 54 -9.74 -15.38 -6.66
C GLU A 54 -11.06 -16.12 -6.79
N GLU A 55 -11.27 -17.18 -6.01
CA GLU A 55 -12.53 -17.93 -5.98
C GLU A 55 -13.68 -17.05 -5.49
N GLU A 56 -13.48 -16.24 -4.45
CA GLU A 56 -14.52 -15.34 -3.96
C GLU A 56 -14.79 -14.19 -4.95
N LEU A 57 -13.75 -13.59 -5.55
CA LEU A 57 -13.94 -12.60 -6.61
C LEU A 57 -14.74 -13.19 -7.78
N ALA A 58 -14.48 -14.45 -8.17
CA ALA A 58 -15.23 -15.11 -9.24
C ALA A 58 -16.72 -15.28 -8.89
N LYS A 59 -17.07 -15.55 -7.61
CA LYS A 59 -18.47 -15.59 -7.15
C LYS A 59 -19.11 -14.20 -7.21
N ILE A 60 -18.43 -13.18 -6.70
CA ILE A 60 -18.91 -11.79 -6.74
C ILE A 60 -19.20 -11.36 -8.19
N VAL A 61 -18.28 -11.67 -9.11
CA VAL A 61 -18.44 -11.38 -10.54
C VAL A 61 -19.64 -12.16 -11.13
N ALA A 62 -19.77 -13.44 -10.80
CA ALA A 62 -20.88 -14.27 -11.28
C ALA A 62 -22.25 -13.75 -10.79
N ASP A 63 -22.33 -13.34 -9.53
CA ASP A 63 -23.55 -12.80 -8.92
C ASP A 63 -23.92 -11.45 -9.54
N PHE A 64 -22.95 -10.55 -9.77
CA PHE A 64 -23.19 -9.31 -10.51
C PHE A 64 -23.70 -9.59 -11.92
N ASN A 65 -23.00 -10.44 -12.67
CA ASN A 65 -23.38 -10.79 -14.05
C ASN A 65 -24.81 -11.36 -14.16
N ALA A 66 -25.23 -12.10 -13.13
CA ALA A 66 -26.57 -12.70 -13.08
C ALA A 66 -27.67 -11.74 -12.63
N SER A 67 -27.34 -10.69 -11.85
CA SER A 67 -28.33 -9.88 -11.14
C SER A 67 -28.47 -8.45 -11.68
N ASN A 68 -27.46 -7.90 -12.38
CA ASN A 68 -27.54 -6.52 -12.88
C ASN A 68 -28.60 -6.37 -13.98
N GLU A 69 -29.33 -5.28 -13.94
CA GLU A 69 -30.46 -5.00 -14.86
C GLU A 69 -30.04 -4.49 -16.24
N TRP A 70 -28.77 -4.12 -16.40
CA TRP A 70 -28.24 -3.52 -17.65
C TRP A 70 -27.66 -4.57 -18.60
N GLY A 71 -27.58 -5.84 -18.20
CA GLY A 71 -26.94 -6.90 -18.99
C GLY A 71 -25.43 -6.70 -19.16
N ILE A 72 -24.79 -6.04 -18.19
CA ILE A 72 -23.33 -5.87 -18.13
C ILE A 72 -22.71 -7.23 -17.81
N THR A 73 -21.61 -7.55 -18.48
CA THR A 73 -20.81 -8.75 -18.21
C THR A 73 -19.41 -8.33 -17.74
N VAL A 74 -19.00 -8.71 -16.54
CA VAL A 74 -17.63 -8.53 -16.03
C VAL A 74 -16.82 -9.80 -16.29
N GLU A 75 -15.62 -9.62 -16.83
CA GLU A 75 -14.61 -10.67 -17.04
C GLU A 75 -13.38 -10.33 -16.19
N ALA A 76 -13.25 -10.95 -15.01
CA ALA A 76 -12.10 -10.80 -14.14
C ALA A 76 -10.94 -11.67 -14.61
N ILE A 77 -9.78 -11.09 -14.83
CA ILE A 77 -8.61 -11.75 -15.40
C ILE A 77 -7.39 -11.51 -14.47
N ASN A 78 -6.86 -12.59 -13.93
CA ASN A 78 -5.61 -12.55 -13.16
C ASN A 78 -4.45 -12.18 -14.09
N GLN A 79 -3.70 -11.15 -13.74
CA GLN A 79 -2.56 -10.63 -14.51
C GLN A 79 -1.21 -10.82 -13.81
N GLY A 80 -1.16 -11.60 -12.72
CA GLY A 80 0.03 -11.81 -11.92
C GLY A 80 0.12 -10.86 -10.72
N SER A 81 1.30 -10.33 -10.44
CA SER A 81 1.52 -9.40 -9.33
C SER A 81 1.04 -7.98 -9.64
N TYR A 82 1.04 -7.11 -8.62
CA TYR A 82 0.78 -5.67 -8.82
C TYR A 82 1.80 -5.05 -9.80
N ASP A 83 3.07 -5.48 -9.75
CA ASP A 83 4.12 -4.99 -10.65
C ASP A 83 3.89 -5.47 -12.09
N ASP A 84 3.42 -6.70 -12.28
CA ASP A 84 3.04 -7.21 -13.60
C ASP A 84 1.89 -6.39 -14.21
N ILE A 85 0.88 -6.05 -13.40
CA ILE A 85 -0.23 -5.19 -13.81
C ILE A 85 0.28 -3.78 -14.14
N TYR A 86 1.09 -3.18 -13.27
CA TYR A 86 1.67 -1.86 -13.47
C TYR A 86 2.46 -1.75 -14.77
N ASN A 87 3.38 -2.71 -14.98
CA ASN A 87 4.19 -2.76 -16.20
C ASN A 87 3.34 -2.92 -17.46
N ARG A 88 2.31 -3.76 -17.41
CA ARG A 88 1.40 -3.96 -18.55
C ARG A 88 0.57 -2.71 -18.83
N MET A 89 0.03 -2.06 -17.79
CA MET A 89 -0.73 -0.82 -17.95
C MET A 89 0.10 0.30 -18.55
N THR A 90 1.31 0.53 -18.04
CA THR A 90 2.21 1.59 -18.55
C THR A 90 2.62 1.35 -20.01
N VAL A 91 2.92 0.09 -20.38
CA VAL A 91 3.21 -0.28 -21.76
C VAL A 91 1.98 -0.06 -22.66
N SER A 92 0.80 -0.49 -22.25
CA SER A 92 -0.43 -0.31 -23.03
C SER A 92 -0.78 1.17 -23.23
N LEU A 93 -0.64 1.99 -22.19
CA LEU A 93 -0.83 3.44 -22.27
C LEU A 93 0.16 4.10 -23.24
N ALA A 94 1.44 3.73 -23.18
CA ALA A 94 2.48 4.28 -24.03
C ALA A 94 2.35 3.83 -25.51
N SER A 95 1.86 2.61 -25.76
CA SER A 95 1.74 2.05 -27.10
C SER A 95 0.39 2.30 -27.77
N GLY A 96 -0.61 2.76 -27.02
CA GLY A 96 -2.01 2.92 -27.48
C GLY A 96 -2.70 1.56 -27.71
N GLU A 97 -2.27 0.51 -27.02
CA GLU A 97 -2.98 -0.78 -26.99
C GLU A 97 -4.29 -0.67 -26.20
N ALA A 98 -5.16 -1.67 -26.41
CA ALA A 98 -6.44 -1.71 -25.69
C ALA A 98 -6.21 -1.84 -24.17
N LEU A 99 -6.85 -0.97 -23.41
CA LEU A 99 -6.84 -0.97 -21.95
C LEU A 99 -7.93 -1.88 -21.41
N PRO A 100 -7.78 -2.41 -20.17
CA PRO A 100 -8.91 -2.98 -19.45
C PRO A 100 -9.92 -1.87 -19.10
N ASN A 101 -11.12 -2.27 -18.66
CA ASN A 101 -12.14 -1.30 -18.20
C ASN A 101 -12.06 -1.03 -16.70
N LEU A 102 -11.42 -1.96 -15.97
CA LEU A 102 -11.17 -1.85 -14.54
C LEU A 102 -9.81 -2.47 -14.22
N VAL A 103 -9.03 -1.84 -13.37
CA VAL A 103 -7.69 -2.31 -13.01
C VAL A 103 -7.41 -2.11 -11.53
N VAL A 104 -6.77 -3.09 -10.90
CA VAL A 104 -6.23 -2.93 -9.54
C VAL A 104 -4.95 -2.10 -9.61
N ALA A 105 -4.88 -1.04 -8.81
CA ALA A 105 -3.70 -0.18 -8.71
C ALA A 105 -3.53 0.41 -7.31
N TYR A 106 -2.29 0.56 -6.87
CA TYR A 106 -1.97 1.43 -5.75
C TYR A 106 -2.12 2.90 -6.15
N ALA A 107 -2.34 3.79 -5.18
CA ALA A 107 -2.55 5.20 -5.45
C ALA A 107 -1.38 5.85 -6.22
N ASN A 108 -0.13 5.51 -5.89
CA ASN A 108 1.05 5.99 -6.63
C ASN A 108 1.09 5.50 -8.09
N GLN A 109 0.63 4.29 -8.38
CA GLN A 109 0.50 3.74 -9.74
C GLN A 109 -0.61 4.45 -10.50
N SER A 110 -1.76 4.69 -9.84
CA SER A 110 -2.86 5.48 -10.42
C SER A 110 -2.43 6.91 -10.76
N ALA A 111 -1.56 7.52 -9.95
CA ALA A 111 -0.98 8.83 -10.26
C ALA A 111 -0.20 8.82 -11.59
N VAL A 112 0.61 7.78 -11.84
CA VAL A 112 1.34 7.62 -13.12
C VAL A 112 0.36 7.42 -14.29
N TYR A 113 -0.64 6.55 -14.13
CA TYR A 113 -1.64 6.34 -15.19
C TYR A 113 -2.43 7.62 -15.51
N TYR A 114 -2.74 8.42 -14.51
CA TYR A 114 -3.42 9.71 -14.68
C TYR A 114 -2.57 10.72 -15.45
N LEU A 115 -1.29 10.83 -15.14
CA LEU A 115 -0.37 11.71 -15.87
C LEU A 115 -0.21 11.31 -17.35
N LEU A 116 -0.43 10.03 -17.67
CA LEU A 116 -0.49 9.51 -19.04
C LEU A 116 -1.88 9.64 -19.69
N ASP A 117 -2.79 10.45 -19.11
CA ASP A 117 -4.20 10.60 -19.54
C ASP A 117 -4.97 9.27 -19.59
N GLY A 118 -4.58 8.30 -18.75
CA GLY A 118 -5.07 6.93 -18.79
C GLY A 118 -6.24 6.62 -17.85
N LEU A 119 -6.61 7.52 -16.92
CA LEU A 119 -7.67 7.27 -15.94
C LEU A 119 -8.80 8.29 -15.97
N VAL A 120 -9.98 7.83 -15.59
CA VAL A 120 -11.15 8.67 -15.34
C VAL A 120 -11.07 9.28 -13.94
N ASP A 121 -11.42 10.56 -13.80
CA ASP A 121 -11.81 11.13 -12.51
C ASP A 121 -13.20 10.61 -12.14
N ILE A 122 -13.27 9.71 -11.16
CA ILE A 122 -14.53 9.07 -10.78
C ILE A 122 -15.42 9.93 -9.87
N ASN A 123 -14.99 11.14 -9.46
CA ASN A 123 -15.86 12.05 -8.70
C ASN A 123 -17.17 12.31 -9.46
N GLY A 124 -17.11 12.57 -10.77
CA GLY A 124 -18.32 12.79 -11.57
C GLY A 124 -19.27 11.59 -11.64
N LEU A 125 -18.75 10.37 -11.51
CA LEU A 125 -19.56 9.14 -11.40
C LEU A 125 -20.18 9.00 -10.01
N ILE A 126 -19.44 9.36 -8.96
CA ILE A 126 -19.92 9.34 -7.56
C ILE A 126 -21.03 10.38 -7.35
N ASP A 127 -20.86 11.57 -7.92
CA ASP A 127 -21.76 12.71 -7.76
C ASP A 127 -23.01 12.64 -8.69
N SER A 128 -23.07 11.68 -9.61
CA SER A 128 -24.21 11.51 -10.52
C SER A 128 -25.50 11.25 -9.75
N GLU A 129 -26.58 11.98 -10.06
CA GLU A 129 -27.89 11.79 -9.43
C GLU A 129 -28.46 10.39 -9.71
N LYS A 130 -28.20 9.84 -10.90
CA LYS A 130 -28.73 8.55 -11.34
C LYS A 130 -27.81 7.38 -10.97
N TRP A 131 -26.50 7.56 -11.08
CA TRP A 131 -25.53 6.48 -11.03
C TRP A 131 -24.65 6.50 -9.77
N GLY A 132 -24.63 7.64 -9.06
CA GLY A 132 -23.71 7.91 -7.97
C GLY A 132 -24.04 7.19 -6.66
N LEU A 133 -23.38 7.63 -5.60
CA LEU A 133 -23.60 7.20 -4.24
C LEU A 133 -24.46 8.24 -3.51
N SER A 134 -25.34 7.79 -2.62
CA SER A 134 -26.05 8.69 -1.73
C SER A 134 -25.14 9.22 -0.61
N ASP A 135 -25.53 10.33 0.03
CA ASP A 135 -24.83 10.82 1.24
C ASP A 135 -24.76 9.76 2.35
N GLU A 136 -25.79 8.91 2.46
CA GLU A 136 -25.84 7.80 3.41
C GLU A 136 -24.83 6.70 3.06
N ASP A 137 -24.73 6.36 1.77
CA ASP A 137 -23.71 5.43 1.28
C ASP A 137 -22.28 5.92 1.56
N ILE A 138 -22.03 7.22 1.31
CA ILE A 138 -20.71 7.83 1.52
C ILE A 138 -20.38 7.85 3.02
N ALA A 139 -21.33 8.17 3.87
CA ALA A 139 -21.14 8.21 5.32
C ALA A 139 -20.88 6.83 5.94
N ASP A 140 -21.24 5.74 5.27
CA ASP A 140 -20.99 4.36 5.71
C ASP A 140 -19.55 3.89 5.45
N PHE A 141 -18.81 4.55 4.55
CA PHE A 141 -17.39 4.23 4.35
C PHE A 141 -16.55 4.73 5.53
N PHE A 142 -15.51 3.97 5.89
CA PHE A 142 -14.49 4.49 6.79
C PHE A 142 -13.77 5.68 6.14
N PRO A 143 -13.76 6.87 6.77
CA PRO A 143 -13.25 8.09 6.12
C PRO A 143 -11.83 7.96 5.58
N GLY A 144 -10.91 7.36 6.33
CA GLY A 144 -9.53 7.15 5.90
C GLY A 144 -9.39 6.20 4.69
N PHE A 145 -10.39 5.33 4.44
CA PHE A 145 -10.41 4.46 3.27
C PHE A 145 -11.00 5.18 2.05
N TYR A 146 -12.10 5.90 2.29
CA TYR A 146 -12.79 6.64 1.24
C TYR A 146 -11.93 7.76 0.66
N GLU A 147 -11.21 8.51 1.51
CA GLU A 147 -10.38 9.64 1.09
C GLU A 147 -9.01 9.24 0.55
N GLY A 148 -8.58 7.99 0.74
CA GLY A 148 -7.24 7.52 0.35
C GLY A 148 -6.92 7.57 -1.14
N ASP A 149 -7.92 7.69 -2.01
CA ASP A 149 -7.78 7.74 -3.47
C ASP A 149 -8.06 9.13 -4.06
N VAL A 150 -8.14 10.17 -3.22
CA VAL A 150 -8.23 11.57 -3.62
C VAL A 150 -6.84 12.17 -3.74
N PHE A 151 -6.59 12.93 -4.81
CA PHE A 151 -5.29 13.50 -5.13
C PHE A 151 -5.34 15.03 -5.10
N PRO A 152 -5.05 15.67 -3.95
CA PRO A 152 -5.08 17.13 -3.81
C PRO A 152 -4.14 17.83 -4.77
N GLN A 153 -2.96 17.24 -5.08
CA GLN A 153 -1.97 17.77 -6.01
C GLN A 153 -2.49 17.88 -7.45
N TYR A 154 -3.56 17.15 -7.80
CA TYR A 154 -4.22 17.20 -9.10
C TYR A 154 -5.59 17.88 -9.04
N GLY A 155 -5.82 18.74 -8.03
CA GLY A 155 -7.08 19.49 -7.89
C GLY A 155 -8.22 18.68 -7.26
N GLY A 156 -7.92 17.60 -6.55
CA GLY A 156 -8.92 16.79 -5.83
C GLY A 156 -9.58 15.70 -6.68
N VAL A 157 -8.99 15.34 -7.82
CA VAL A 157 -9.47 14.18 -8.62
C VAL A 157 -9.40 12.91 -7.78
N ARG A 158 -10.32 11.99 -8.01
CA ARG A 158 -10.33 10.66 -7.42
C ARG A 158 -10.00 9.61 -8.48
N LEU A 159 -8.88 8.91 -8.31
CA LEU A 159 -8.34 8.00 -9.33
C LEU A 159 -8.56 6.54 -9.04
N GLY A 160 -9.12 6.21 -7.87
CA GLY A 160 -9.43 4.86 -7.46
C GLY A 160 -10.61 4.82 -6.50
N PHE A 161 -11.12 3.61 -6.27
CA PHE A 161 -12.14 3.34 -5.27
C PHE A 161 -11.76 2.09 -4.47
N PRO A 162 -11.79 2.14 -3.13
CA PRO A 162 -11.22 1.07 -2.32
C PRO A 162 -12.17 -0.13 -2.20
N PRO A 163 -11.79 -1.33 -2.67
CA PRO A 163 -12.56 -2.54 -2.39
C PRO A 163 -12.14 -3.21 -1.06
N ASN A 164 -11.01 -2.84 -0.51
CA ASN A 164 -10.46 -3.38 0.73
C ASN A 164 -9.25 -2.58 1.22
N ARG A 165 -8.88 -2.77 2.49
CA ARG A 165 -7.63 -2.25 3.07
C ARG A 165 -7.02 -3.29 4.00
N SER A 166 -5.72 -3.13 4.24
CA SER A 166 -4.93 -3.82 5.26
C SER A 166 -3.95 -2.83 5.90
N MET A 167 -3.29 -3.24 6.98
CA MET A 167 -2.27 -2.39 7.61
C MET A 167 -1.07 -3.23 8.04
N GLU A 168 0.05 -2.58 8.28
CA GLU A 168 1.18 -3.19 8.95
C GLU A 168 0.84 -3.43 10.42
N VAL A 169 1.11 -4.64 10.89
CA VAL A 169 0.96 -5.04 12.30
C VAL A 169 2.17 -5.85 12.73
N MET A 170 2.48 -5.82 14.01
CA MET A 170 3.48 -6.70 14.61
C MET A 170 2.81 -8.02 15.00
N TYR A 171 3.20 -9.12 14.37
CA TYR A 171 2.87 -10.49 14.79
C TYR A 171 3.76 -10.91 15.97
N TYR A 172 3.20 -11.60 16.96
CA TYR A 172 3.95 -12.08 18.09
C TYR A 172 3.47 -13.44 18.61
N ASN A 173 4.41 -14.28 19.06
CA ASN A 173 4.13 -15.56 19.67
C ASN A 173 3.79 -15.36 21.16
N ILE A 174 2.51 -15.59 21.52
CA ILE A 174 1.99 -15.41 22.88
C ILE A 174 2.66 -16.36 23.85
N ASP A 175 2.81 -17.63 23.47
CA ASP A 175 3.35 -18.67 24.35
C ASP A 175 4.82 -18.40 24.67
N TRP A 176 5.61 -17.97 23.68
CA TRP A 176 7.01 -17.61 23.90
C TRP A 176 7.18 -16.39 24.81
N LEU A 177 6.37 -15.33 24.61
CA LEU A 177 6.37 -14.19 25.53
C LEU A 177 6.04 -14.61 26.96
N ALA A 178 5.07 -15.53 27.15
CA ALA A 178 4.72 -16.05 28.46
C ALA A 178 5.88 -16.86 29.08
N GLU A 179 6.62 -17.67 28.32
CA GLU A 179 7.82 -18.38 28.77
C GLU A 179 8.91 -17.38 29.23
N LEU A 180 9.20 -16.37 28.42
CA LEU A 180 10.19 -15.33 28.75
C LEU A 180 9.80 -14.56 30.02
N ARG A 181 8.53 -14.26 30.18
CA ARG A 181 8.01 -13.59 31.39
C ARG A 181 8.14 -14.49 32.62
N ALA A 182 7.76 -15.76 32.51
CA ALA A 182 7.86 -16.74 33.61
C ALA A 182 9.31 -17.00 34.04
N ALA A 183 10.25 -16.95 33.08
CA ALA A 183 11.68 -17.04 33.35
C ALA A 183 12.29 -15.76 33.96
N GLY A 184 11.55 -14.66 34.03
CA GLY A 184 12.05 -13.35 34.45
C GLY A 184 13.01 -12.71 33.43
N ALA A 185 12.96 -13.17 32.19
CA ALA A 185 13.79 -12.64 31.10
C ALA A 185 13.26 -11.32 30.51
N ILE A 186 11.97 -11.02 30.73
CA ILE A 186 11.33 -9.75 30.40
C ILE A 186 10.57 -9.19 31.60
N SER A 187 10.42 -7.86 31.65
CA SER A 187 9.88 -7.11 32.80
C SER A 187 8.39 -6.80 32.70
N PHE A 188 7.75 -6.99 31.54
CA PHE A 188 6.37 -6.61 31.23
C PHE A 188 5.51 -7.81 30.84
N ASP A 189 4.20 -7.62 30.79
CA ASP A 189 3.20 -8.62 30.38
C ASP A 189 2.58 -8.20 29.02
N GLY A 190 2.23 -9.18 28.18
CA GLY A 190 1.64 -8.94 26.86
C GLY A 190 2.63 -8.50 25.78
N PRO A 191 2.15 -7.99 24.62
CA PRO A 191 3.03 -7.52 23.56
C PRO A 191 3.75 -6.23 23.96
N PRO A 192 4.99 -5.99 23.46
CA PRO A 192 5.71 -4.77 23.70
C PRO A 192 5.00 -3.58 23.03
N THR A 193 4.88 -2.46 23.73
CA THR A 193 4.29 -1.22 23.23
C THR A 193 5.32 -0.15 22.93
N THR A 194 6.51 -0.24 23.54
CA THR A 194 7.61 0.71 23.31
C THR A 194 8.83 0.03 22.68
N PRO A 195 9.70 0.79 22.00
CA PRO A 195 10.94 0.26 21.45
C PRO A 195 11.82 -0.43 22.51
N GLU A 196 11.85 0.06 23.74
CA GLU A 196 12.65 -0.52 24.83
C GLU A 196 12.11 -1.89 25.25
N GLN A 197 10.78 -2.03 25.37
CA GLN A 197 10.16 -3.32 25.65
C GLN A 197 10.37 -4.32 24.50
N PHE A 198 10.30 -3.83 23.25
CA PHE A 198 10.56 -4.63 22.07
C PHE A 198 12.01 -5.14 22.03
N GLU A 199 12.99 -4.27 22.30
CA GLU A 199 14.39 -4.66 22.40
C GLU A 199 14.60 -5.68 23.52
N GLU A 200 14.04 -5.42 24.72
CA GLU A 200 14.12 -6.37 25.86
C GLU A 200 13.63 -7.75 25.47
N ALA A 201 12.44 -7.85 24.86
CA ALA A 201 11.85 -9.13 24.48
C ALA A 201 12.59 -9.79 23.31
N ALA A 202 12.99 -9.02 22.28
CA ALA A 202 13.72 -9.55 21.14
C ALA A 202 15.09 -10.14 21.55
N CYS A 203 15.83 -9.41 22.41
CA CYS A 203 17.10 -9.90 22.90
C CYS A 203 16.92 -11.11 23.85
N ALA A 204 15.90 -11.10 24.69
CA ALA A 204 15.58 -12.24 25.56
C ALA A 204 15.22 -13.49 24.74
N ALA A 205 14.46 -13.35 23.66
CA ALA A 205 14.07 -14.46 22.79
C ALA A 205 15.28 -15.07 22.07
N SER A 206 16.18 -14.24 21.52
CA SER A 206 17.42 -14.74 20.90
C SER A 206 18.30 -15.52 21.86
N ALA A 207 18.28 -15.16 23.16
CA ALA A 207 19.04 -15.86 24.20
C ALA A 207 18.31 -17.07 24.78
N ASN A 208 16.99 -17.14 24.69
CA ASN A 208 16.14 -18.19 25.24
C ASN A 208 15.15 -18.67 24.17
N PRO A 209 15.56 -19.62 23.30
CA PRO A 209 14.71 -20.15 22.26
C PRO A 209 13.38 -20.69 22.78
N PHE A 210 12.33 -20.59 21.97
CA PHE A 210 11.00 -21.10 22.30
C PHE A 210 11.04 -22.62 22.56
N SER A 211 10.48 -23.05 23.68
CA SER A 211 10.48 -24.48 24.05
C SER A 211 9.67 -25.36 23.11
N GLY A 212 8.68 -24.77 22.40
CA GLY A 212 7.84 -25.45 21.42
C GLY A 212 8.33 -25.35 19.97
N ALA A 213 9.51 -24.76 19.71
CA ALA A 213 10.03 -24.63 18.36
C ALA A 213 10.22 -25.98 17.65
N THR A 214 9.85 -26.03 16.36
CA THR A 214 9.93 -27.27 15.54
C THR A 214 10.99 -27.20 14.44
N SER A 215 11.73 -26.11 14.35
CA SER A 215 12.80 -25.89 13.37
C SER A 215 14.17 -25.89 14.05
N ASP A 216 15.20 -26.33 13.33
CA ASP A 216 16.61 -26.19 13.70
C ASP A 216 17.17 -24.79 13.36
N THR A 217 16.35 -23.91 12.78
CA THR A 217 16.72 -22.51 12.50
C THR A 217 17.07 -21.81 13.81
N PRO A 218 18.22 -21.11 13.88
CA PRO A 218 18.58 -20.36 15.08
C PRO A 218 17.49 -19.36 15.47
N ALA A 219 17.13 -19.35 16.75
CA ALA A 219 16.13 -18.46 17.28
C ALA A 219 16.58 -17.00 17.20
N VAL A 220 15.70 -16.13 16.72
CA VAL A 220 15.89 -14.68 16.72
C VAL A 220 14.65 -14.00 17.30
N GLY A 221 14.86 -12.90 18.01
CA GLY A 221 13.73 -12.17 18.58
C GLY A 221 12.89 -11.47 17.54
N TYR A 222 13.53 -10.89 16.53
CA TYR A 222 12.85 -10.19 15.44
C TYR A 222 13.45 -10.58 14.09
N GLN A 223 12.60 -10.87 13.14
CA GLN A 223 13.02 -11.09 11.76
C GLN A 223 12.42 -10.01 10.87
N LEU A 224 13.30 -9.19 10.27
CA LEU A 224 12.95 -8.04 9.47
C LEU A 224 12.97 -8.38 7.98
N SER A 225 11.82 -8.24 7.32
CA SER A 225 11.74 -8.20 5.87
C SER A 225 12.01 -6.78 5.36
N TYR A 226 12.74 -6.68 4.24
CA TYR A 226 13.15 -5.41 3.63
C TYR A 226 12.08 -4.92 2.66
N ASP A 227 11.32 -3.92 3.10
CA ASP A 227 10.20 -3.37 2.34
C ASP A 227 9.95 -1.91 2.75
N ALA A 228 9.55 -1.07 1.81
CA ALA A 228 9.27 0.34 2.07
C ALA A 228 8.16 0.55 3.12
N SER A 229 7.16 -0.34 3.15
CA SER A 229 6.09 -0.25 4.15
C SER A 229 6.59 -0.53 5.56
N ARG A 230 7.62 -1.41 5.74
CA ARG A 230 8.29 -1.60 7.05
C ARG A 230 9.08 -0.37 7.44
N TYR A 231 9.80 0.23 6.48
CA TYR A 231 10.49 1.50 6.70
C TYR A 231 9.53 2.60 7.16
N ALA A 232 8.42 2.77 6.42
CA ALA A 232 7.38 3.73 6.76
C ALA A 232 6.77 3.46 8.15
N SER A 233 6.44 2.20 8.45
CA SER A 233 5.84 1.80 9.73
C SER A 233 6.74 2.12 10.93
N TRP A 234 8.03 1.82 10.85
CA TRP A 234 8.98 2.15 11.91
C TRP A 234 9.24 3.66 12.04
N THR A 235 9.12 4.41 10.94
CA THR A 235 9.19 5.88 10.93
C THR A 235 7.94 6.50 11.54
N PHE A 236 6.74 6.06 11.12
CA PHE A 236 5.46 6.52 11.66
C PHE A 236 5.32 6.23 13.15
N ALA A 237 5.74 5.06 13.59
CA ALA A 237 5.74 4.67 15.01
C ALA A 237 6.61 5.59 15.90
N ARG A 238 7.47 6.41 15.30
CA ARG A 238 8.29 7.44 15.99
C ARG A 238 7.75 8.85 15.80
N GLY A 239 6.60 9.02 15.15
CA GLY A 239 5.98 10.31 14.88
C GLY A 239 6.51 11.03 13.64
N GLY A 240 7.38 10.38 12.87
CA GLY A 240 7.86 10.89 11.59
C GLY A 240 6.91 10.68 10.43
N ASP A 241 7.32 11.15 9.27
CA ASP A 241 6.68 10.89 7.98
C ASP A 241 7.72 10.53 6.92
N VAL A 242 7.28 9.90 5.84
CA VAL A 242 8.11 9.60 4.68
C VAL A 242 7.95 10.66 3.59
N PHE A 243 6.93 11.52 3.71
CA PHE A 243 6.60 12.55 2.73
C PHE A 243 5.94 13.75 3.39
N ASP A 244 6.36 14.95 3.01
CA ASP A 244 5.72 16.21 3.37
C ASP A 244 4.81 16.65 2.21
N ALA A 245 3.51 16.48 2.38
CA ALA A 245 2.53 16.82 1.36
C ALA A 245 2.39 18.34 1.12
N GLU A 246 2.71 19.18 2.13
CA GLU A 246 2.66 20.63 2.02
C GLU A 246 3.85 21.17 1.22
N ALA A 247 5.04 20.64 1.50
CA ALA A 247 6.26 20.96 0.76
C ALA A 247 6.38 20.16 -0.56
N ASN A 248 5.55 19.14 -0.77
CA ASN A 248 5.61 18.19 -1.88
C ASN A 248 7.02 17.59 -2.05
N GLN A 249 7.54 17.00 -0.97
CA GLN A 249 8.87 16.40 -0.96
C GLN A 249 8.96 15.21 -0.02
N TYR A 250 9.86 14.26 -0.34
CA TYR A 250 10.18 13.17 0.56
C TYR A 250 10.95 13.65 1.80
N THR A 251 10.72 12.96 2.92
CA THR A 251 11.34 13.20 4.23
C THR A 251 11.96 11.92 4.80
N LEU A 252 12.52 11.09 3.92
CA LEU A 252 13.11 9.79 4.28
C LEU A 252 14.33 9.88 5.18
N ASN A 253 14.91 11.06 5.34
CA ASN A 253 16.06 11.35 6.20
C ASN A 253 15.68 12.12 7.47
N SER A 254 14.39 12.15 7.83
CA SER A 254 13.93 12.79 9.06
C SER A 254 14.61 12.23 10.32
N PRO A 255 14.70 12.98 11.42
CA PRO A 255 15.27 12.46 12.68
C PRO A 255 14.59 11.19 13.16
N GLU A 256 13.29 11.05 12.95
CA GLU A 256 12.47 9.89 13.29
C GLU A 256 12.82 8.67 12.43
N ALA A 257 13.03 8.87 11.12
CA ALA A 257 13.48 7.83 10.21
C ALA A 257 14.89 7.34 10.54
N VAL A 258 15.82 8.28 10.82
CA VAL A 258 17.16 7.94 11.27
C VAL A 258 17.12 7.15 12.58
N ALA A 259 16.33 7.61 13.56
CA ALA A 259 16.17 6.90 14.83
C ALA A 259 15.57 5.49 14.66
N ALA A 260 14.63 5.31 13.71
CA ALA A 260 14.08 4.02 13.36
C ALA A 260 15.16 3.07 12.81
N MET A 261 15.94 3.53 11.85
CA MET A 261 16.98 2.70 11.22
C MET A 261 18.16 2.40 12.17
N GLU A 262 18.58 3.37 13.01
CA GLU A 262 19.59 3.14 14.05
C GLU A 262 19.12 2.12 15.09
N PHE A 263 17.84 2.14 15.46
CA PHE A 263 17.26 1.17 16.37
C PHE A 263 17.32 -0.25 15.78
N LEU A 264 16.89 -0.44 14.54
CA LEU A 264 16.91 -1.74 13.86
C LEU A 264 18.35 -2.26 13.68
N LYS A 265 19.27 -1.39 13.27
CA LYS A 265 20.72 -1.68 13.21
C LYS A 265 21.27 -2.12 14.57
N GLY A 266 20.84 -1.43 15.63
CA GLY A 266 21.22 -1.77 17.00
C GLY A 266 20.73 -3.17 17.44
N LEU A 267 19.51 -3.56 17.08
CA LEU A 267 18.96 -4.90 17.34
C LEU A 267 19.79 -5.98 16.63
N TYR A 268 20.11 -5.76 15.37
CA TYR A 268 20.93 -6.71 14.60
C TYR A 268 22.33 -6.85 15.19
N ALA A 269 22.99 -5.74 15.49
CA ALA A 269 24.33 -5.73 16.07
C ALA A 269 24.41 -6.44 17.43
N LYS A 270 23.31 -6.47 18.19
CA LYS A 270 23.17 -7.18 19.46
C LYS A 270 22.81 -8.67 19.28
N GLY A 271 22.55 -9.14 18.05
CA GLY A 271 22.07 -10.48 17.76
C GLY A 271 20.61 -10.72 18.19
N CYS A 272 19.84 -9.64 18.37
CA CYS A 272 18.42 -9.68 18.77
C CYS A 272 17.48 -9.73 17.56
N ALA A 273 18.00 -9.46 16.36
CA ALA A 273 17.26 -9.51 15.10
C ALA A 273 18.08 -10.22 14.01
N GLY A 274 17.37 -10.76 13.01
CA GLY A 274 17.93 -11.44 11.86
C GLY A 274 17.33 -10.96 10.55
N GLU A 275 17.98 -11.33 9.43
CA GLU A 275 17.55 -11.01 8.07
C GLU A 275 16.55 -12.03 7.53
N VAL A 276 15.78 -11.62 6.55
CA VAL A 276 14.95 -12.48 5.69
C VAL A 276 15.64 -12.54 4.32
N PHE A 277 15.93 -13.74 3.83
CA PHE A 277 16.61 -13.96 2.55
C PHE A 277 15.67 -14.41 1.45
N GLU A 278 14.58 -15.08 1.81
CA GLU A 278 13.59 -15.57 0.87
C GLU A 278 12.21 -14.98 1.16
N ARG A 279 11.43 -14.86 0.12
CA ARG A 279 10.05 -14.36 0.26
C ARG A 279 9.26 -15.26 1.22
N PHE A 280 8.60 -14.66 2.23
CA PHE A 280 7.82 -15.33 3.26
C PHE A 280 8.63 -16.22 4.22
N GLU A 281 9.96 -16.11 4.26
CA GLU A 281 10.79 -16.82 5.23
C GLU A 281 10.46 -16.42 6.66
N ASP A 282 10.19 -15.15 6.91
CA ASP A 282 9.74 -14.61 8.20
C ASP A 282 8.45 -15.29 8.68
N GLN A 283 7.49 -15.52 7.77
CA GLN A 283 6.24 -16.22 8.05
C GLN A 283 6.48 -17.70 8.40
N THR A 284 7.34 -18.37 7.66
CA THR A 284 7.73 -19.77 7.93
C THR A 284 8.45 -19.89 9.26
N ASN A 285 9.41 -19.01 9.54
CA ASN A 285 10.17 -19.00 10.79
C ASN A 285 9.30 -18.63 11.99
N PHE A 286 8.33 -17.73 11.82
CA PHE A 286 7.31 -17.46 12.83
C PHE A 286 6.47 -18.71 13.10
N GLY A 287 5.98 -19.38 12.06
CA GLY A 287 5.18 -20.59 12.18
C GLY A 287 5.86 -21.73 12.91
N THR A 288 7.17 -21.91 12.69
CA THR A 288 7.99 -22.95 13.37
C THR A 288 8.46 -22.54 14.76
N GLY A 289 8.19 -21.31 15.21
CA GLY A 289 8.63 -20.79 16.50
C GLY A 289 10.11 -20.38 16.54
N ALA A 290 10.74 -20.15 15.38
CA ALA A 290 12.12 -19.69 15.27
C ALA A 290 12.25 -18.16 15.40
N THR A 291 11.17 -17.39 15.22
CA THR A 291 11.16 -15.94 15.49
C THR A 291 10.00 -15.57 16.42
N LEU A 292 10.27 -14.64 17.36
CA LEU A 292 9.26 -14.15 18.30
C LEU A 292 8.36 -13.10 17.66
N PHE A 293 8.95 -12.16 16.92
CA PHE A 293 8.27 -11.05 16.26
C PHE A 293 8.56 -10.99 14.77
N THR A 294 7.55 -10.62 14.00
CA THR A 294 7.71 -10.11 12.64
C THR A 294 6.70 -9.01 12.38
N VAL A 295 6.98 -8.10 11.45
CA VAL A 295 6.05 -7.04 11.04
C VAL A 295 5.59 -7.32 9.63
N GLY A 296 4.28 -7.30 9.42
CA GLY A 296 3.71 -7.61 8.11
C GLY A 296 2.25 -7.19 8.01
N SER A 297 1.68 -7.42 6.82
CA SER A 297 0.28 -7.09 6.53
C SER A 297 -0.70 -7.86 7.40
N SER A 298 -1.71 -7.17 7.94
CA SER A 298 -2.86 -7.81 8.62
C SER A 298 -3.61 -8.79 7.72
N SER A 299 -3.60 -8.60 6.40
CA SER A 299 -4.17 -9.56 5.46
C SER A 299 -3.39 -10.88 5.37
N GLY A 300 -2.20 -10.94 5.96
CA GLY A 300 -1.38 -12.13 6.12
C GLY A 300 -1.88 -13.11 7.18
N LEU A 301 -2.80 -12.71 8.07
CA LEU A 301 -3.27 -13.54 9.20
C LEU A 301 -3.60 -14.99 8.85
N PRO A 302 -4.35 -15.32 7.77
CA PRO A 302 -4.63 -16.73 7.42
C PRO A 302 -3.37 -17.53 7.10
N PHE A 303 -2.40 -16.90 6.44
CA PHE A 303 -1.14 -17.55 6.07
C PHE A 303 -0.25 -17.80 7.30
N TYR A 304 -0.19 -16.84 8.23
CA TYR A 304 0.48 -17.03 9.53
C TYR A 304 -0.22 -18.12 10.35
N ALA A 305 -1.55 -18.14 10.37
CA ALA A 305 -2.31 -19.20 11.06
C ALA A 305 -2.00 -20.60 10.48
N THR A 306 -1.93 -20.73 9.15
CA THR A 306 -1.54 -21.97 8.48
C THR A 306 -0.10 -22.35 8.84
N ALA A 307 0.86 -21.43 8.72
CA ALA A 307 2.25 -21.69 9.06
C ALA A 307 2.42 -22.12 10.52
N VAL A 308 1.71 -21.50 11.46
CA VAL A 308 1.71 -21.90 12.87
C VAL A 308 1.09 -23.27 13.07
N SER A 309 -0.04 -23.58 12.45
CA SER A 309 -0.71 -24.87 12.59
C SER A 309 0.08 -26.04 12.02
N GLU A 310 0.83 -25.80 10.95
CA GLU A 310 1.72 -26.79 10.31
C GLU A 310 3.09 -26.85 11.00
N GLY A 311 3.47 -25.82 11.76
CA GLY A 311 4.74 -25.68 12.47
C GLY A 311 4.65 -26.01 13.96
N ALA A 312 4.84 -25.00 14.81
CA ALA A 312 4.95 -25.17 16.27
C ALA A 312 3.59 -25.22 17.00
N GLY A 313 2.50 -24.84 16.36
CA GLY A 313 1.15 -24.88 16.95
C GLY A 313 0.93 -23.92 18.11
N HIS A 314 1.77 -22.90 18.26
CA HIS A 314 1.70 -21.92 19.36
C HIS A 314 0.53 -20.95 19.18
N GLN A 315 0.12 -20.31 20.27
CA GLN A 315 -0.82 -19.20 20.21
C GLN A 315 -0.10 -17.94 19.74
N PHE A 316 -0.75 -17.18 18.87
CA PHE A 316 -0.23 -15.91 18.37
C PHE A 316 -1.31 -14.84 18.29
N SER A 317 -0.91 -13.59 18.21
CA SER A 317 -1.76 -12.46 17.92
C SER A 317 -0.97 -11.38 17.21
N VAL A 318 -1.63 -10.24 16.97
CA VAL A 318 -1.00 -9.05 16.42
C VAL A 318 -1.15 -7.88 17.40
N ALA A 319 -0.27 -6.90 17.24
CA ALA A 319 -0.29 -5.65 18.00
C ALA A 319 0.23 -4.50 17.13
N ALA A 320 0.13 -3.29 17.65
CA ALA A 320 0.76 -2.13 17.03
C ALA A 320 2.29 -2.32 16.96
N VAL A 321 2.91 -1.74 15.92
CA VAL A 321 4.37 -1.58 15.88
C VAL A 321 4.78 -0.75 17.10
N PRO A 322 5.81 -1.17 17.87
CA PRO A 322 6.25 -0.46 19.07
C PRO A 322 6.59 0.99 18.79
N HIS A 323 6.01 1.91 19.56
CA HIS A 323 6.00 3.33 19.22
C HIS A 323 6.46 4.23 20.37
N THR A 324 6.86 5.46 20.01
CA THR A 324 7.23 6.52 20.96
C THR A 324 6.18 7.64 21.03
N THR A 325 5.17 7.57 20.21
CA THR A 325 4.02 8.49 20.15
C THR A 325 3.01 8.21 21.26
N GLU A 326 2.12 9.16 21.57
CA GLU A 326 1.06 8.96 22.57
C GLU A 326 0.12 7.82 22.19
N ASN A 327 -0.28 7.78 20.91
CA ASN A 327 -1.08 6.70 20.32
C ASN A 327 -0.25 5.97 19.26
N PRO A 328 -0.52 4.69 18.96
CA PRO A 328 0.13 4.00 17.86
C PRO A 328 -0.15 4.70 16.52
N VAL A 329 0.74 4.56 15.56
CA VAL A 329 0.52 5.00 14.18
C VAL A 329 0.83 3.84 13.26
N GLN A 330 -0.20 3.26 12.63
CA GLN A 330 -0.09 2.10 11.77
C GLN A 330 -0.08 2.51 10.30
N ASN A 331 0.81 1.94 9.53
CA ASN A 331 0.83 2.12 8.08
C ASN A 331 -0.35 1.36 7.46
N ILE A 332 -1.31 2.09 6.85
CA ILE A 332 -2.43 1.51 6.14
C ILE A 332 -2.18 1.55 4.64
N TYR A 333 -2.53 0.47 3.96
CA TYR A 333 -2.39 0.36 2.53
C TYR A 333 -3.37 -0.68 1.94
N GLY A 334 -3.41 -0.74 0.64
CA GLY A 334 -4.19 -1.67 -0.16
C GLY A 334 -4.45 -1.04 -1.51
N ALA A 335 -4.31 -1.83 -2.56
CA ALA A 335 -4.63 -1.36 -3.88
C ALA A 335 -6.13 -1.09 -4.00
N SER A 336 -6.47 -0.05 -4.73
CA SER A 336 -7.82 0.30 -5.12
C SER A 336 -8.13 -0.23 -6.52
N VAL A 337 -9.35 -0.07 -6.98
CA VAL A 337 -9.71 -0.29 -8.37
C VAL A 337 -9.83 1.06 -9.08
N SER A 338 -9.20 1.18 -10.22
CA SER A 338 -9.20 2.39 -11.06
C SER A 338 -9.90 2.11 -12.38
N ILE A 339 -10.52 3.12 -12.95
CA ILE A 339 -11.26 3.04 -14.23
C ILE A 339 -10.41 3.67 -15.33
N PRO A 340 -9.75 2.86 -16.19
CA PRO A 340 -9.06 3.37 -17.37
C PRO A 340 -10.01 4.07 -18.35
N ARG A 341 -9.50 5.12 -19.04
CA ARG A 341 -10.23 5.80 -20.09
C ARG A 341 -10.47 4.87 -21.28
N THR A 342 -11.73 4.65 -21.59
CA THR A 342 -12.18 3.83 -22.71
C THR A 342 -13.34 4.50 -23.45
N THR A 343 -14.56 4.01 -23.32
CA THR A 343 -15.77 4.69 -23.78
C THR A 343 -16.65 5.04 -22.58
N PRO A 344 -17.42 6.11 -22.62
CA PRO A 344 -18.28 6.50 -21.49
C PRO A 344 -19.21 5.37 -21.03
N GLU A 345 -19.72 4.57 -21.96
CA GLU A 345 -20.58 3.44 -21.65
C GLU A 345 -19.86 2.36 -20.87
N ALA A 346 -18.63 2.02 -21.25
CA ALA A 346 -17.83 1.00 -20.58
C ALA A 346 -17.27 1.51 -19.23
N GLU A 347 -16.91 2.79 -19.15
CA GLU A 347 -16.47 3.45 -17.89
C GLU A 347 -17.62 3.47 -16.87
N LEU A 348 -18.84 3.81 -17.28
CA LEU A 348 -20.02 3.74 -16.42
C LEU A 348 -20.34 2.29 -16.02
N ALA A 349 -20.23 1.33 -16.94
CA ALA A 349 -20.43 -0.09 -16.63
C ALA A 349 -19.42 -0.58 -15.58
N ALA A 350 -18.15 -0.17 -15.69
CA ALA A 350 -17.12 -0.47 -14.69
C ALA A 350 -17.46 0.13 -13.32
N TRP A 351 -17.92 1.39 -13.29
CA TRP A 351 -18.38 2.04 -12.06
C TRP A 351 -19.54 1.29 -11.39
N LEU A 352 -20.51 0.81 -12.15
CA LEU A 352 -21.65 0.05 -11.60
C LEU A 352 -21.19 -1.27 -10.97
N PHE A 353 -20.18 -1.92 -11.51
CA PHE A 353 -19.55 -3.07 -10.84
C PHE A 353 -18.80 -2.66 -9.58
N VAL A 354 -18.06 -1.56 -9.57
CA VAL A 354 -17.38 -1.03 -8.38
C VAL A 354 -18.37 -0.74 -7.26
N LYS A 355 -19.51 -0.09 -7.57
CA LYS A 355 -20.60 0.11 -6.60
C LYS A 355 -21.10 -1.19 -6.00
N TYR A 356 -21.35 -2.20 -6.83
CA TYR A 356 -21.78 -3.52 -6.38
C TYR A 356 -20.71 -4.20 -5.52
N TYR A 357 -19.45 -4.17 -5.95
CA TYR A 357 -18.33 -4.78 -5.24
C TYR A 357 -18.12 -4.16 -3.84
N THR A 358 -18.51 -2.90 -3.67
CA THR A 358 -18.40 -2.18 -2.40
C THR A 358 -19.71 -2.07 -1.63
N THR A 359 -20.76 -2.84 -1.97
CA THR A 359 -21.97 -2.96 -1.13
C THR A 359 -21.66 -3.69 0.18
N ALA A 360 -22.42 -3.42 1.23
CA ALA A 360 -22.18 -3.97 2.57
C ALA A 360 -22.12 -5.51 2.59
N ASP A 361 -23.06 -6.18 1.93
CA ASP A 361 -23.13 -7.65 1.91
C ASP A 361 -21.94 -8.27 1.15
N VAL A 362 -21.56 -7.69 -0.01
CA VAL A 362 -20.40 -8.13 -0.79
C VAL A 362 -19.11 -7.89 -0.02
N GLN A 363 -19.00 -6.77 0.66
CA GLN A 363 -17.84 -6.43 1.50
C GLN A 363 -17.72 -7.35 2.74
N ALA A 364 -18.82 -7.78 3.31
CA ALA A 364 -18.80 -8.77 4.39
C ALA A 364 -18.30 -10.14 3.89
N ALA A 365 -18.82 -10.63 2.74
CA ALA A 365 -18.36 -11.87 2.11
C ALA A 365 -16.89 -11.80 1.71
N TRP A 366 -16.47 -10.68 1.09
CA TRP A 366 -15.10 -10.43 0.70
C TRP A 366 -14.15 -10.39 1.91
N GLY A 367 -14.54 -9.71 3.01
CA GLY A 367 -13.77 -9.65 4.25
C GLY A 367 -13.53 -11.04 4.86
N LEU A 368 -14.55 -11.91 4.87
CA LEU A 368 -14.42 -13.30 5.35
C LEU A 368 -13.44 -14.13 4.52
N ALA A 369 -13.54 -14.06 3.20
CA ALA A 369 -12.71 -14.86 2.31
C ALA A 369 -11.27 -14.33 2.17
N SER A 370 -11.10 -13.02 2.19
CA SER A 370 -9.82 -12.36 1.93
C SER A 370 -9.01 -12.02 3.17
N ASN A 371 -9.67 -11.91 4.32
CA ASN A 371 -9.13 -11.36 5.58
C ASN A 371 -8.67 -9.89 5.46
N TYR A 372 -9.11 -9.16 4.44
CA TYR A 372 -8.98 -7.71 4.40
C TYR A 372 -10.02 -7.04 5.29
N PHE A 373 -9.75 -5.80 5.68
CA PHE A 373 -10.75 -4.98 6.33
C PHE A 373 -11.82 -4.56 5.32
N PRO A 374 -13.10 -4.69 5.67
CA PRO A 374 -14.18 -4.15 4.85
C PRO A 374 -14.09 -2.63 4.84
N VAL A 375 -14.56 -2.00 3.78
CA VAL A 375 -14.45 -0.55 3.63
C VAL A 375 -15.65 0.20 4.20
N ARG A 376 -16.72 -0.50 4.58
CA ARG A 376 -17.95 0.06 5.17
C ARG A 376 -18.12 -0.34 6.63
N ALA A 377 -18.63 0.60 7.44
CA ALA A 377 -18.94 0.34 8.84
C ALA A 377 -20.04 -0.72 9.00
N SER A 378 -21.10 -0.67 8.17
CA SER A 378 -22.17 -1.67 8.15
C SER A 378 -21.70 -3.09 7.83
N SER A 379 -20.65 -3.24 7.04
CA SER A 379 -20.03 -4.56 6.77
C SER A 379 -19.27 -5.08 8.00
N ALA A 380 -18.65 -4.20 8.77
CA ALA A 380 -18.00 -4.57 10.02
C ALA A 380 -19.02 -5.10 11.05
N ASP A 381 -20.21 -4.51 11.09
CA ASP A 381 -21.33 -5.01 11.93
C ASP A 381 -21.75 -6.43 11.51
N ALA A 382 -21.82 -6.70 10.21
CA ALA A 382 -22.11 -8.04 9.68
C ALA A 382 -20.98 -9.05 10.00
N LEU A 383 -19.75 -8.60 10.19
CA LEU A 383 -18.59 -9.41 10.58
C LEU A 383 -18.39 -9.52 12.09
N ALA A 384 -19.28 -8.97 12.93
CA ALA A 384 -19.08 -8.88 14.39
C ALA A 384 -18.78 -10.24 15.05
N GLU A 385 -19.48 -11.31 14.66
CA GLU A 385 -19.21 -12.67 15.16
C GLU A 385 -17.83 -13.18 14.73
N TYR A 386 -17.44 -12.92 13.49
CA TYR A 386 -16.10 -13.27 12.99
C TYR A 386 -15.01 -12.50 13.73
N ILE A 387 -15.17 -11.20 13.91
CA ILE A 387 -14.24 -10.34 14.65
C ILE A 387 -14.07 -10.87 16.08
N GLU A 388 -15.16 -11.14 16.81
CA GLU A 388 -15.10 -11.63 18.20
C GLU A 388 -14.51 -13.04 18.30
N SER A 389 -14.70 -13.90 17.30
CA SER A 389 -14.15 -15.27 17.30
C SER A 389 -12.70 -15.35 16.84
N ASN A 390 -12.14 -14.27 16.28
CA ASN A 390 -10.76 -14.20 15.76
C ASN A 390 -9.94 -13.11 16.46
N PRO A 391 -9.35 -13.38 17.63
CA PRO A 391 -8.71 -12.37 18.47
C PRO A 391 -7.60 -11.58 17.76
N ALA A 392 -6.81 -12.21 16.87
CA ALA A 392 -5.77 -11.53 16.11
C ALA A 392 -6.36 -10.56 15.07
N TYR A 393 -7.45 -10.95 14.38
CA TYR A 393 -8.16 -10.04 13.47
C TYR A 393 -8.80 -8.88 14.24
N LYS A 394 -9.43 -9.16 15.40
CA LYS A 394 -9.99 -8.13 16.29
C LYS A 394 -8.92 -7.13 16.71
N ALA A 395 -7.76 -7.61 17.18
CA ALA A 395 -6.65 -6.75 17.60
C ALA A 395 -6.16 -5.83 16.46
N ALA A 396 -6.08 -6.34 15.22
CA ALA A 396 -5.78 -5.52 14.06
C ALA A 396 -6.90 -4.51 13.74
N PHE A 397 -8.16 -4.95 13.80
CA PHE A 397 -9.31 -4.09 13.51
C PHE A 397 -9.42 -2.91 14.49
N GLU A 398 -9.12 -3.12 15.76
CA GLU A 398 -9.10 -2.08 16.80
C GLU A 398 -8.02 -1.00 16.57
N LEU A 399 -7.03 -1.26 15.71
CA LEU A 399 -5.99 -0.29 15.34
C LEU A 399 -6.41 0.65 14.18
N LEU A 400 -7.53 0.39 13.51
CA LEU A 400 -7.98 1.21 12.37
C LEU A 400 -8.08 2.73 12.64
N PRO A 401 -8.49 3.20 13.84
CA PRO A 401 -8.51 4.64 14.13
C PRO A 401 -7.14 5.31 14.15
N TYR A 402 -6.06 4.54 14.15
CA TYR A 402 -4.68 5.02 14.30
C TYR A 402 -3.85 4.82 13.03
N THR A 403 -4.49 4.92 11.88
CA THR A 403 -3.83 4.63 10.60
C THR A 403 -3.33 5.87 9.88
N LYS A 404 -2.25 5.70 9.11
CA LYS A 404 -1.64 6.66 8.21
C LYS A 404 -1.22 5.94 6.92
N ALA A 405 -1.47 6.55 5.77
CA ALA A 405 -1.09 5.98 4.48
C ALA A 405 0.30 6.48 4.02
N GLU A 406 0.94 5.68 3.17
CA GLU A 406 2.09 6.10 2.37
C GLU A 406 1.66 7.12 1.29
N PRO A 407 2.60 7.94 0.74
CA PRO A 407 2.23 9.05 -0.15
C PRO A 407 1.67 8.57 -1.49
N PRO A 408 0.54 9.13 -1.97
CA PRO A 408 -0.04 8.81 -3.26
C PRO A 408 0.61 9.64 -4.37
N VAL A 409 1.93 9.56 -4.54
CA VAL A 409 2.68 10.39 -5.50
C VAL A 409 3.26 9.56 -6.63
N PRO A 410 3.40 10.11 -7.85
CA PRO A 410 4.02 9.41 -8.95
C PRO A 410 5.52 9.18 -8.68
N GLY A 411 6.08 8.12 -9.26
CA GLY A 411 7.50 7.78 -9.07
C GLY A 411 7.81 7.13 -7.72
N TYR A 412 6.81 6.74 -6.92
CA TYR A 412 7.06 6.11 -5.62
C TYR A 412 7.55 4.65 -5.75
N ASP A 413 7.18 3.91 -6.80
CA ASP A 413 7.63 2.53 -6.95
C ASP A 413 9.18 2.40 -7.03
N PRO A 414 9.92 3.17 -7.84
CA PRO A 414 11.39 3.19 -7.79
C PRO A 414 11.95 3.58 -6.40
N VAL A 415 11.29 4.50 -5.70
CA VAL A 415 11.68 4.89 -4.34
C VAL A 415 11.50 3.73 -3.36
N ARG A 416 10.40 2.98 -3.46
CA ARG A 416 10.15 1.78 -2.64
C ARG A 416 11.22 0.71 -2.86
N GLU A 417 11.61 0.48 -4.12
CA GLU A 417 12.69 -0.45 -4.47
C GLU A 417 14.03 0.00 -3.87
N GLU A 418 14.34 1.29 -3.95
CA GLU A 418 15.58 1.84 -3.40
C GLU A 418 15.59 1.78 -1.86
N ILE A 419 14.47 2.05 -1.18
CA ILE A 419 14.32 1.83 0.27
C ILE A 419 14.63 0.37 0.62
N ALA A 420 14.01 -0.58 -0.07
CA ALA A 420 14.23 -2.02 0.16
C ALA A 420 15.70 -2.43 -0.08
N ARG A 421 16.38 -1.79 -1.05
CA ARG A 421 17.80 -2.02 -1.34
C ARG A 421 18.73 -1.46 -0.26
N VAL A 422 18.40 -0.31 0.31
CA VAL A 422 19.23 0.40 1.29
C VAL A 422 19.08 -0.19 2.70
N MET A 423 17.89 -0.64 3.09
CA MET A 423 17.63 -1.19 4.43
C MET A 423 18.63 -2.27 4.86
N PRO A 424 18.91 -3.33 4.08
CA PRO A 424 19.90 -4.35 4.48
C PRO A 424 21.30 -3.77 4.66
N LEU A 425 21.71 -2.77 3.89
CA LEU A 425 23.03 -2.14 4.01
C LEU A 425 23.18 -1.43 5.37
N ILE A 426 22.13 -0.73 5.81
CA ILE A 426 22.07 -0.08 7.11
C ILE A 426 22.01 -1.13 8.23
N PHE A 427 21.09 -2.07 8.13
CA PHE A 427 20.73 -3.05 9.14
C PHE A 427 21.92 -3.95 9.51
N THR A 428 22.61 -4.50 8.49
CA THR A 428 23.80 -5.36 8.68
C THR A 428 25.09 -4.55 8.97
N GLY A 429 25.08 -3.24 8.73
CA GLY A 429 26.28 -2.40 8.80
C GLY A 429 27.25 -2.67 7.64
N SER A 430 26.79 -3.24 6.53
CA SER A 430 27.58 -3.43 5.31
C SER A 430 27.97 -2.08 4.68
N ASP A 431 27.13 -1.07 4.82
CA ASP A 431 27.51 0.33 4.66
C ASP A 431 27.94 0.88 6.03
N THR A 432 29.17 1.35 6.14
CA THR A 432 29.79 1.82 7.39
C THR A 432 29.59 3.30 7.62
N ARG A 433 28.96 4.02 6.69
CA ARG A 433 28.65 5.45 6.84
C ARG A 433 27.61 5.66 7.95
N PRO A 434 27.52 6.87 8.52
CA PRO A 434 26.41 7.24 9.39
C PRO A 434 25.05 6.98 8.71
N VAL A 435 24.07 6.52 9.44
CA VAL A 435 22.71 6.27 8.89
C VAL A 435 22.13 7.53 8.27
N GLN A 436 22.35 8.70 8.90
CA GLN A 436 21.92 9.98 8.34
C GLN A 436 22.43 10.21 6.92
N GLU A 437 23.72 9.96 6.67
CA GLU A 437 24.35 10.19 5.35
C GLU A 437 23.75 9.25 4.28
N ILE A 438 23.47 7.99 4.66
CA ILE A 438 22.83 7.03 3.76
C ILE A 438 21.40 7.44 3.44
N LEU A 439 20.65 7.91 4.45
CA LEU A 439 19.28 8.36 4.26
C LEU A 439 19.20 9.72 3.55
N ASP A 440 20.20 10.58 3.65
CA ASP A 440 20.30 11.82 2.86
C ASP A 440 20.40 11.49 1.37
N GLU A 441 21.23 10.54 0.97
CA GLU A 441 21.33 10.07 -0.42
C GLU A 441 20.02 9.43 -0.91
N LEU A 442 19.37 8.62 -0.07
CA LEU A 442 18.07 8.02 -0.37
C LEU A 442 16.99 9.09 -0.58
N ASN A 443 16.99 10.12 0.27
CA ASN A 443 16.04 11.21 0.17
C ASN A 443 16.26 12.08 -1.08
N ASP A 444 17.54 12.34 -1.43
CA ASP A 444 17.88 13.05 -2.67
C ASP A 444 17.44 12.27 -3.90
N PHE A 445 17.67 10.95 -3.92
CA PHE A 445 17.19 10.06 -4.97
C PHE A 445 15.65 10.12 -5.08
N ALA A 446 14.94 9.98 -3.96
CA ALA A 446 13.48 9.98 -3.93
C ALA A 446 12.89 11.30 -4.47
N ASN A 447 13.47 12.45 -4.10
CA ASN A 447 13.01 13.74 -4.60
C ASN A 447 13.33 13.94 -6.10
N ALA A 448 14.43 13.38 -6.59
CA ALA A 448 14.74 13.39 -8.03
C ALA A 448 13.74 12.53 -8.84
N GLU A 449 13.35 11.35 -8.32
CA GLU A 449 12.32 10.51 -8.95
C GLU A 449 10.95 11.19 -8.96
N LEU A 450 10.57 11.88 -7.88
CA LEU A 450 9.33 12.67 -7.82
C LEU A 450 9.33 13.79 -8.86
N GLU A 451 10.42 14.53 -8.99
CA GLU A 451 10.55 15.60 -10.00
C GLU A 451 10.46 15.03 -11.41
N ALA A 452 11.18 13.94 -11.68
CA ALA A 452 11.15 13.28 -12.99
C ALA A 452 9.75 12.78 -13.35
N ALA A 453 9.06 12.12 -12.43
CA ALA A 453 7.72 11.58 -12.64
C ALA A 453 6.63 12.67 -12.72
N SER A 454 6.88 13.87 -12.21
CA SER A 454 5.92 15.00 -12.24
C SER A 454 6.03 15.87 -13.49
N THR A 455 7.00 15.62 -14.38
CA THR A 455 7.30 16.42 -15.59
C THR A 455 6.74 15.82 -16.89
N PHE A 456 5.86 14.82 -16.83
CA PHE A 456 5.20 14.23 -18.01
C PHE A 456 4.04 15.05 -18.54
#